data_f7db34d13d594c45c6174c017b6fa680
#
_entry.id   f7db34d13d594c45c6174c017b6fa680
#
_cell.length_a   1.000
_cell.length_b   1.000
_cell.length_c   1.000
_cell.angle_alpha   90.00
_cell.angle_beta   90.00
_cell.angle_gamma   90.00
#
_symmetry.space_group_name_H-M   'P 1'
#
loop_
_entity.id
_entity.type
_entity.pdbx_description
1 polymer ?
#
loop_
_entity_poly.entity_id
_entity_poly.type
_entity_poly.pdbx_seq_one_letter_code
_entity_poly.pdbx_strand_id
1 'polypeptide(L)'
;MKSEKLMNKFSKAEFERSKIMDFIEIMKQNKAYCSRHTDMPSELQQKAKELCWKYNQTGPSEREKRSDILKELLGTYNPLTFIEPSFRCDYGFNIHTHGLTVINYNCVILDTSPVYIGANVFIAPGVCIACSGHAILKAQRAEGIGTSKPITIENDVWIGANSTVCGGVTIGKGSIIGAGSVVSKDIPAGVIAVGNPCKVMREITEEDRINLQN
;
A
#
# COMPACT_ATOMS: atom_id res chain seq x y z
N MET A 1 -32.00 -20.35 -2.89
CA MET A 1 -33.11 -20.05 -1.93
C MET A 1 -32.88 -18.83 -1.03
N LYS A 2 -31.75 -18.67 -0.29
CA LYS A 2 -31.54 -17.44 0.51
C LYS A 2 -31.24 -16.20 -0.35
N SER A 3 -30.52 -16.32 -1.47
CA SER A 3 -30.20 -15.22 -2.39
C SER A 3 -31.40 -14.71 -3.18
N GLU A 4 -32.31 -15.59 -3.59
CA GLU A 4 -33.53 -15.21 -4.32
C GLU A 4 -34.57 -14.47 -3.45
N LYS A 5 -34.62 -14.77 -2.14
CA LYS A 5 -35.48 -14.05 -1.21
C LYS A 5 -35.01 -12.63 -0.88
N LEU A 6 -33.70 -12.37 -1.00
CA LEU A 6 -33.13 -11.03 -0.84
C LEU A 6 -33.33 -10.17 -2.11
N MET A 7 -33.26 -10.77 -3.30
CA MET A 7 -33.52 -10.07 -4.57
C MET A 7 -34.93 -9.49 -4.68
N ASN A 8 -35.90 -10.07 -3.99
CA ASN A 8 -37.28 -9.56 -3.99
C ASN A 8 -37.54 -8.33 -3.10
N LYS A 9 -36.55 -7.84 -2.36
CA LYS A 9 -36.63 -6.69 -1.47
C LYS A 9 -35.93 -5.42 -1.98
N PHE A 10 -35.01 -5.54 -2.94
CA PHE A 10 -34.23 -4.44 -3.46
C PHE A 10 -34.21 -4.49 -4.99
N SER A 11 -34.07 -3.34 -5.63
CA SER A 11 -33.80 -3.29 -7.06
C SER A 11 -32.43 -3.96 -7.34
N LYS A 12 -32.23 -4.45 -8.57
CA LYS A 12 -30.94 -5.06 -8.97
C LYS A 12 -29.75 -4.13 -8.68
N ALA A 13 -29.93 -2.82 -8.89
CA ALA A 13 -28.89 -1.81 -8.63
C ALA A 13 -28.57 -1.66 -7.12
N GLU A 14 -29.60 -1.70 -6.27
CA GLU A 14 -29.39 -1.64 -4.80
C GLU A 14 -28.70 -2.89 -4.28
N PHE A 15 -29.02 -4.08 -4.84
CA PHE A 15 -28.37 -5.33 -4.47
C PHE A 15 -26.91 -5.37 -4.90
N GLU A 16 -26.57 -4.92 -6.10
CA GLU A 16 -25.17 -4.81 -6.55
C GLU A 16 -24.39 -3.77 -5.73
N ARG A 17 -25.02 -2.64 -5.38
CA ARG A 17 -24.42 -1.61 -4.52
C ARG A 17 -24.15 -2.14 -3.11
N SER A 18 -25.04 -2.95 -2.53
CA SER A 18 -24.84 -3.59 -1.24
C SER A 18 -23.63 -4.55 -1.27
N LYS A 19 -23.52 -5.38 -2.30
CA LYS A 19 -22.36 -6.29 -2.46
C LYS A 19 -21.03 -5.55 -2.55
N ILE A 20 -20.99 -4.45 -3.32
CA ILE A 20 -19.80 -3.62 -3.45
C ILE A 20 -19.43 -3.01 -2.09
N MET A 21 -20.40 -2.50 -1.34
CA MET A 21 -20.15 -1.94 0.00
C MET A 21 -19.65 -3.01 0.99
N ASP A 22 -20.25 -4.20 0.98
CA ASP A 22 -19.80 -5.33 1.81
C ASP A 22 -18.36 -5.74 1.46
N PHE A 23 -18.01 -5.71 0.17
CA PHE A 23 -16.66 -6.05 -0.27
C PHE A 23 -15.63 -4.97 0.09
N ILE A 24 -15.98 -3.69 0.02
CA ILE A 24 -15.12 -2.59 0.49
C ILE A 24 -14.78 -2.77 1.99
N GLU A 25 -15.75 -3.17 2.81
CA GLU A 25 -15.49 -3.45 4.22
C GLU A 25 -14.53 -4.64 4.42
N ILE A 26 -14.57 -5.66 3.55
CA ILE A 26 -13.58 -6.75 3.55
C ILE A 26 -12.20 -6.21 3.19
N MET A 27 -12.09 -5.35 2.17
CA MET A 27 -10.82 -4.75 1.73
C MET A 27 -10.16 -3.90 2.82
N LYS A 28 -10.95 -3.24 3.67
CA LYS A 28 -10.46 -2.38 4.77
C LYS A 28 -10.02 -3.15 6.01
N GLN A 29 -10.34 -4.43 6.10
CA GLN A 29 -9.94 -5.24 7.26
C GLN A 29 -8.45 -5.53 7.24
N ASN A 30 -7.84 -5.49 8.42
CA ASN A 30 -6.43 -5.92 8.60
C ASN A 30 -6.32 -7.45 8.59
N LYS A 31 -6.85 -8.08 7.53
CA LYS A 31 -6.87 -9.54 7.35
C LYS A 31 -6.63 -9.91 5.89
N ALA A 32 -5.96 -11.04 5.69
CA ALA A 32 -5.84 -11.63 4.36
C ALA A 32 -7.20 -12.05 3.82
N TYR A 33 -7.43 -11.85 2.52
CA TYR A 33 -8.61 -12.34 1.84
C TYR A 33 -8.31 -12.84 0.43
N CYS A 34 -9.27 -13.54 -0.17
CA CYS A 34 -9.28 -13.95 -1.58
C CYS A 34 -10.54 -13.42 -2.23
N SER A 35 -10.45 -13.03 -3.49
CA SER A 35 -11.58 -12.55 -4.29
C SER A 35 -11.42 -12.91 -5.76
N ARG A 36 -12.51 -12.82 -6.51
CA ARG A 36 -12.41 -12.72 -7.96
C ARG A 36 -12.17 -11.27 -8.37
N HIS A 37 -11.44 -11.05 -9.45
CA HIS A 37 -11.25 -9.69 -9.97
C HIS A 37 -12.56 -9.00 -10.36
N THR A 38 -13.60 -9.79 -10.71
CA THR A 38 -14.95 -9.28 -10.98
C THR A 38 -15.69 -8.74 -9.76
N ASP A 39 -15.25 -9.10 -8.55
CA ASP A 39 -15.84 -8.63 -7.30
C ASP A 39 -15.20 -7.30 -6.84
N MET A 40 -14.09 -6.92 -7.47
CA MET A 40 -13.36 -5.70 -7.12
C MET A 40 -14.11 -4.44 -7.56
N PRO A 41 -14.16 -3.38 -6.72
CA PRO A 41 -14.88 -2.14 -7.02
C PRO A 41 -14.17 -1.28 -8.07
N SER A 42 -14.40 -1.59 -9.36
CA SER A 42 -13.71 -0.96 -10.49
C SER A 42 -13.88 0.57 -10.57
N GLU A 43 -15.05 1.09 -10.15
CA GLU A 43 -15.31 2.54 -10.12
C GLU A 43 -14.40 3.26 -9.13
N LEU A 44 -14.14 2.68 -7.96
CA LEU A 44 -13.22 3.25 -6.97
C LEU A 44 -11.77 3.20 -7.46
N GLN A 45 -11.39 2.10 -8.13
CA GLN A 45 -10.07 2.01 -8.75
C GLN A 45 -9.90 3.06 -9.85
N GLN A 46 -10.92 3.28 -10.68
CA GLN A 46 -10.90 4.32 -11.70
C GLN A 46 -10.77 5.71 -11.08
N LYS A 47 -11.52 6.00 -10.01
CA LYS A 47 -11.39 7.27 -9.27
C LYS A 47 -9.96 7.48 -8.74
N ALA A 48 -9.36 6.45 -8.15
CA ALA A 48 -7.97 6.53 -7.67
C ALA A 48 -6.98 6.81 -8.80
N LYS A 49 -7.13 6.16 -9.96
CA LYS A 49 -6.31 6.42 -11.15
C LYS A 49 -6.43 7.87 -11.63
N GLU A 50 -7.63 8.45 -11.62
CA GLU A 50 -7.87 9.85 -11.98
C GLU A 50 -7.23 10.82 -10.99
N LEU A 51 -7.32 10.53 -9.68
CA LEU A 51 -6.67 11.33 -8.64
C LEU A 51 -5.14 11.24 -8.75
N CYS A 52 -4.58 10.05 -8.96
CA CYS A 52 -3.15 9.88 -9.23
C CYS A 52 -2.71 10.64 -10.49
N TRP A 53 -3.50 10.60 -11.56
CA TRP A 53 -3.19 11.37 -12.77
C TRP A 53 -3.17 12.87 -12.47
N LYS A 54 -4.21 13.42 -11.83
CA LYS A 54 -4.27 14.83 -11.42
C LYS A 54 -3.09 15.22 -10.54
N TYR A 55 -2.75 14.36 -9.56
CA TYR A 55 -1.61 14.56 -8.66
C TYR A 55 -0.30 14.68 -9.43
N ASN A 56 -0.06 13.76 -10.35
CA ASN A 56 1.16 13.68 -11.14
C ASN A 56 1.32 14.83 -12.16
N GLN A 57 0.23 15.58 -12.46
CA GLN A 57 0.27 16.78 -13.29
C GLN A 57 0.48 18.08 -12.48
N THR A 58 0.62 18.00 -11.16
CA THR A 58 0.85 19.19 -10.33
C THR A 58 2.27 19.72 -10.46
N GLY A 59 2.42 21.05 -10.49
CA GLY A 59 3.73 21.69 -10.43
C GLY A 59 4.40 21.52 -9.05
N PRO A 60 5.74 21.63 -8.96
CA PRO A 60 6.47 21.45 -7.71
C PRO A 60 6.08 22.45 -6.60
N SER A 61 5.61 23.65 -6.98
CA SER A 61 5.18 24.70 -6.06
C SER A 61 3.72 24.58 -5.60
N GLU A 62 2.90 23.72 -6.22
CA GLU A 62 1.46 23.58 -5.92
C GLU A 62 1.20 22.69 -4.70
N ARG A 63 1.83 23.01 -3.55
CA ARG A 63 1.78 22.19 -2.34
C ARG A 63 0.38 21.98 -1.77
N GLU A 64 -0.43 23.04 -1.72
CA GLU A 64 -1.82 22.97 -1.23
C GLU A 64 -2.66 22.04 -2.10
N LYS A 65 -2.60 22.20 -3.42
CA LYS A 65 -3.32 21.36 -4.38
C LYS A 65 -2.90 19.90 -4.26
N ARG A 66 -1.60 19.61 -4.09
CA ARG A 66 -1.11 18.25 -3.81
C ARG A 66 -1.70 17.68 -2.53
N SER A 67 -1.68 18.47 -1.44
CA SER A 67 -2.25 18.08 -0.15
C SER A 67 -3.75 17.77 -0.27
N ASP A 68 -4.52 18.58 -0.99
CA ASP A 68 -5.96 18.37 -1.14
C ASP A 68 -6.27 17.10 -1.95
N ILE A 69 -5.51 16.84 -3.01
CA ILE A 69 -5.66 15.58 -3.75
C ILE A 69 -5.32 14.37 -2.87
N LEU A 70 -4.25 14.45 -2.06
CA LEU A 70 -3.87 13.34 -1.16
C LEU A 70 -4.90 13.11 -0.05
N LYS A 71 -5.53 14.15 0.48
CA LYS A 71 -6.66 14.03 1.44
C LYS A 71 -7.85 13.29 0.84
N GLU A 72 -8.13 13.51 -0.46
CA GLU A 72 -9.20 12.80 -1.15
C GLU A 72 -8.81 11.36 -1.51
N LEU A 73 -7.53 11.13 -1.84
CA LEU A 73 -7.03 9.84 -2.33
C LEU A 73 -6.80 8.85 -1.18
N LEU A 74 -6.13 9.28 -0.10
CA LEU A 74 -5.64 8.38 0.94
C LEU A 74 -6.70 8.10 2.02
N GLY A 75 -6.71 6.88 2.54
CA GLY A 75 -7.61 6.48 3.63
C GLY A 75 -7.33 7.23 4.93
N THR A 76 -6.05 7.44 5.25
CA THR A 76 -5.61 8.35 6.31
C THR A 76 -4.41 9.16 5.79
N TYR A 77 -4.57 10.47 5.77
CA TYR A 77 -3.53 11.40 5.35
C TYR A 77 -3.02 12.22 6.52
N ASN A 78 -1.72 12.14 6.80
CA ASN A 78 -1.04 13.03 7.74
C ASN A 78 -0.44 14.22 6.97
N PRO A 79 -0.62 15.49 7.41
CA PRO A 79 -0.08 16.67 6.73
C PRO A 79 1.45 16.69 6.56
N LEU A 80 2.17 15.88 7.34
CA LEU A 80 3.63 15.70 7.20
C LEU A 80 4.00 14.61 6.19
N THR A 81 3.04 14.14 5.41
CA THR A 81 3.30 13.17 4.32
C THR A 81 3.66 13.91 3.04
N PHE A 82 4.82 13.58 2.49
CA PHE A 82 5.32 14.08 1.21
C PHE A 82 5.41 12.91 0.23
N ILE A 83 4.73 13.03 -0.91
CA ILE A 83 4.80 12.06 -1.99
C ILE A 83 5.32 12.77 -3.24
N GLU A 84 6.36 12.23 -3.86
CA GLU A 84 6.87 12.79 -5.11
C GLU A 84 6.21 12.13 -6.34
N PRO A 85 5.89 12.89 -7.38
CA PRO A 85 5.49 12.33 -8.66
C PRO A 85 6.63 11.53 -9.34
N SER A 86 6.34 10.47 -10.10
CA SER A 86 5.00 9.99 -10.34
C SER A 86 4.63 8.92 -9.31
N PHE A 87 3.45 9.07 -8.73
CA PHE A 87 2.90 8.14 -7.74
C PHE A 87 1.69 7.40 -8.34
N ARG A 88 1.51 6.13 -8.02
CA ARG A 88 0.36 5.33 -8.42
C ARG A 88 -0.08 4.41 -7.31
N CYS A 89 -1.40 4.20 -7.22
CA CYS A 89 -2.00 3.21 -6.33
C CYS A 89 -3.22 2.55 -6.98
N ASP A 90 -3.72 1.47 -6.37
CA ASP A 90 -4.94 0.82 -6.85
C ASP A 90 -6.21 1.56 -6.42
N TYR A 91 -6.33 1.87 -5.13
CA TYR A 91 -7.53 2.45 -4.54
C TYR A 91 -7.26 3.72 -3.73
N GLY A 92 -6.10 3.85 -3.11
CA GLY A 92 -5.72 4.94 -2.23
C GLY A 92 -6.37 4.87 -0.84
N PHE A 93 -7.65 4.50 -0.74
CA PHE A 93 -8.38 4.48 0.54
C PHE A 93 -7.83 3.46 1.56
N ASN A 94 -6.99 2.53 1.15
CA ASN A 94 -6.30 1.59 2.02
C ASN A 94 -4.87 2.01 2.37
N ILE A 95 -4.43 3.19 1.95
CA ILE A 95 -3.12 3.73 2.32
C ILE A 95 -3.31 4.65 3.53
N HIS A 96 -2.60 4.37 4.62
CA HIS A 96 -2.70 5.09 5.88
C HIS A 96 -1.33 5.60 6.32
N THR A 97 -1.15 6.93 6.38
CA THR A 97 0.08 7.58 6.85
C THR A 97 -0.14 8.23 8.21
N HIS A 98 0.75 7.95 9.18
CA HIS A 98 0.54 8.33 10.58
C HIS A 98 1.55 9.36 11.12
N GLY A 99 2.39 9.94 10.26
CA GLY A 99 3.37 10.95 10.65
C GLY A 99 4.19 11.45 9.49
N LEU A 100 5.39 11.97 9.78
CA LEU A 100 6.34 12.33 8.73
C LEU A 100 6.61 11.09 7.86
N THR A 101 6.25 11.19 6.62
CA THR A 101 6.44 10.12 5.62
C THR A 101 6.92 10.75 4.33
N VAL A 102 8.02 10.24 3.79
CA VAL A 102 8.54 10.64 2.49
C VAL A 102 8.44 9.45 1.54
N ILE A 103 7.59 9.56 0.53
CA ILE A 103 7.49 8.61 -0.58
C ILE A 103 8.09 9.28 -1.81
N ASN A 104 9.23 8.78 -2.25
CA ASN A 104 10.03 9.36 -3.31
C ASN A 104 9.49 9.00 -4.71
N TYR A 105 10.16 9.46 -5.76
CA TYR A 105 9.72 9.36 -7.15
C TYR A 105 9.43 7.93 -7.61
N ASN A 106 8.41 7.78 -8.47
CA ASN A 106 8.06 6.54 -9.16
C ASN A 106 7.68 5.37 -8.24
N CYS A 107 7.18 5.67 -7.05
CA CYS A 107 6.67 4.63 -6.16
C CYS A 107 5.27 4.16 -6.56
N VAL A 108 5.01 2.87 -6.32
CA VAL A 108 3.72 2.22 -6.58
C VAL A 108 3.24 1.51 -5.33
N ILE A 109 1.97 1.73 -4.95
CA ILE A 109 1.34 1.02 -3.83
C ILE A 109 0.06 0.33 -4.34
N LEU A 110 0.08 -1.00 -4.41
CA LEU A 110 -1.09 -1.79 -4.81
C LEU A 110 -1.89 -2.15 -3.56
N ASP A 111 -2.73 -1.21 -3.14
CA ASP A 111 -3.45 -1.19 -1.86
C ASP A 111 -4.80 -1.92 -1.91
N THR A 112 -4.82 -3.13 -2.42
CA THR A 112 -6.02 -3.97 -2.36
C THR A 112 -6.37 -4.39 -0.92
N SER A 113 -5.44 -4.32 0.02
CA SER A 113 -5.61 -4.41 1.49
C SER A 113 -4.93 -3.21 2.15
N PRO A 114 -5.13 -2.96 3.46
CA PRO A 114 -4.50 -1.86 4.15
C PRO A 114 -2.97 -1.88 4.09
N VAL A 115 -2.39 -0.71 3.82
CA VAL A 115 -0.97 -0.41 3.93
C VAL A 115 -0.81 0.66 5.01
N TYR A 116 -0.34 0.25 6.18
CA TYR A 116 -0.07 1.14 7.30
C TYR A 116 1.37 1.62 7.27
N ILE A 117 1.55 2.93 7.26
CA ILE A 117 2.87 3.59 7.24
C ILE A 117 2.98 4.46 8.48
N GLY A 118 3.92 4.12 9.34
CA GLY A 118 4.19 4.81 10.60
C GLY A 118 4.79 6.20 10.42
N ALA A 119 5.24 6.78 11.53
CA ALA A 119 5.93 8.07 11.53
C ALA A 119 7.42 7.92 11.20
N ASN A 120 8.03 8.97 10.62
CA ASN A 120 9.45 9.05 10.24
C ASN A 120 9.85 7.94 9.24
N VAL A 121 8.96 7.62 8.31
CA VAL A 121 9.23 6.59 7.29
C VAL A 121 9.76 7.25 6.01
N PHE A 122 10.85 6.68 5.49
CA PHE A 122 11.47 7.12 4.24
C PHE A 122 11.42 6.00 3.21
N ILE A 123 10.69 6.22 2.12
CA ILE A 123 10.53 5.27 1.00
C ILE A 123 11.25 5.86 -0.21
N ALA A 124 12.35 5.25 -0.60
CA ALA A 124 13.21 5.72 -1.68
C ALA A 124 12.58 5.51 -3.08
N PRO A 125 13.15 6.08 -4.15
CA PRO A 125 12.58 6.00 -5.48
C PRO A 125 12.36 4.59 -6.00
N GLY A 126 11.27 4.39 -6.75
CA GLY A 126 10.98 3.14 -7.45
C GLY A 126 10.54 1.99 -6.56
N VAL A 127 10.22 2.24 -5.30
CA VAL A 127 9.72 1.19 -4.39
C VAL A 127 8.31 0.75 -4.80
N CYS A 128 8.11 -0.58 -4.81
CA CYS A 128 6.82 -1.20 -5.01
C CYS A 128 6.33 -1.87 -3.72
N ILE A 129 5.14 -1.47 -3.23
CA ILE A 129 4.46 -2.09 -2.09
C ILE A 129 3.20 -2.76 -2.63
N ALA A 130 3.11 -4.09 -2.55
CA ALA A 130 2.05 -4.84 -3.19
C ALA A 130 1.32 -5.76 -2.22
N CYS A 131 0.11 -5.35 -1.79
CA CYS A 131 -0.80 -6.20 -1.03
C CYS A 131 -1.36 -7.34 -1.88
N SER A 132 -1.53 -7.10 -3.19
CA SER A 132 -2.17 -7.99 -4.15
C SER A 132 -1.28 -9.15 -4.58
N GLY A 133 -1.90 -10.28 -4.84
CA GLY A 133 -1.31 -11.46 -5.42
C GLY A 133 -2.34 -12.26 -6.22
N HIS A 134 -1.92 -13.36 -6.80
CA HIS A 134 -2.78 -14.26 -7.56
C HIS A 134 -2.71 -15.69 -7.03
N ALA A 135 -3.75 -16.49 -7.31
CA ALA A 135 -3.77 -17.90 -6.97
C ALA A 135 -2.60 -18.66 -7.63
N ILE A 136 -1.94 -19.53 -6.87
CA ILE A 136 -0.80 -20.32 -7.36
C ILE A 136 -1.25 -21.33 -8.42
N LEU A 137 -2.43 -21.95 -8.24
CA LEU A 137 -2.98 -22.89 -9.20
C LEU A 137 -3.44 -22.15 -10.47
N LYS A 138 -2.97 -22.62 -11.63
CA LYS A 138 -3.29 -22.01 -12.93
C LYS A 138 -4.80 -21.95 -13.22
N ALA A 139 -5.54 -22.97 -12.83
CA ALA A 139 -7.00 -23.03 -13.01
C ALA A 139 -7.69 -21.89 -12.25
N GLN A 140 -7.33 -21.67 -10.99
CA GLN A 140 -7.87 -20.60 -10.18
C GLN A 140 -7.48 -19.20 -10.71
N ARG A 141 -6.26 -19.03 -11.26
CA ARG A 141 -5.91 -17.77 -11.93
C ARG A 141 -6.74 -17.53 -13.18
N ALA A 142 -7.04 -18.58 -13.95
CA ALA A 142 -7.93 -18.47 -15.11
C ALA A 142 -9.36 -18.09 -14.72
N GLU A 143 -9.81 -18.45 -13.51
CA GLU A 143 -11.07 -18.01 -12.92
C GLU A 143 -11.01 -16.57 -12.35
N GLY A 144 -9.87 -15.91 -12.46
CA GLY A 144 -9.65 -14.55 -11.93
C GLY A 144 -9.50 -14.47 -10.41
N ILE A 145 -9.12 -15.56 -9.74
CA ILE A 145 -8.93 -15.56 -8.27
C ILE A 145 -7.61 -14.89 -7.93
N GLY A 146 -7.72 -13.83 -7.12
CA GLY A 146 -6.63 -13.11 -6.51
C GLY A 146 -6.59 -13.28 -5.00
N THR A 147 -5.49 -12.88 -4.41
CA THR A 147 -5.27 -12.82 -2.96
C THR A 147 -4.85 -11.42 -2.57
N SER A 148 -5.14 -11.01 -1.35
CA SER A 148 -4.64 -9.77 -0.79
C SER A 148 -4.29 -9.94 0.68
N LYS A 149 -3.20 -9.27 1.11
CA LYS A 149 -2.73 -9.30 2.49
C LYS A 149 -2.24 -7.92 2.90
N PRO A 150 -2.63 -7.41 4.09
CA PRO A 150 -2.17 -6.13 4.59
C PRO A 150 -0.66 -6.06 4.73
N ILE A 151 -0.12 -4.83 4.67
CA ILE A 151 1.30 -4.55 4.89
C ILE A 151 1.42 -3.51 6.00
N THR A 152 2.38 -3.70 6.91
CA THR A 152 2.69 -2.75 7.96
C THR A 152 4.15 -2.32 7.86
N ILE A 153 4.38 -1.02 7.77
CA ILE A 153 5.69 -0.38 7.84
C ILE A 153 5.68 0.43 9.13
N GLU A 154 6.41 -0.03 10.14
CA GLU A 154 6.43 0.62 11.44
C GLU A 154 7.20 1.95 11.42
N ASN A 155 7.26 2.63 12.57
CA ASN A 155 7.93 3.93 12.68
C ASN A 155 9.44 3.81 12.38
N ASP A 156 10.03 4.90 11.91
CA ASP A 156 11.47 5.08 11.74
C ASP A 156 12.10 4.10 10.71
N VAL A 157 11.29 3.56 9.79
CA VAL A 157 11.76 2.62 8.74
C VAL A 157 12.29 3.38 7.53
N TRP A 158 13.38 2.90 6.97
CA TRP A 158 13.90 3.33 5.67
C TRP A 158 13.89 2.18 4.67
N ILE A 159 13.21 2.37 3.53
CA ILE A 159 13.18 1.41 2.42
C ILE A 159 14.01 1.96 1.27
N GLY A 160 15.09 1.26 0.93
CA GLY A 160 16.03 1.61 -0.15
C GLY A 160 15.40 1.49 -1.54
N ALA A 161 15.98 2.21 -2.50
CA ALA A 161 15.46 2.35 -3.85
C ALA A 161 15.23 1.01 -4.58
N ASN A 162 14.18 0.96 -5.42
CA ASN A 162 13.82 -0.21 -6.23
C ASN A 162 13.56 -1.49 -5.41
N SER A 163 13.22 -1.36 -4.13
CA SER A 163 12.82 -2.51 -3.31
C SER A 163 11.35 -2.86 -3.55
N THR A 164 11.01 -4.14 -3.33
CA THR A 164 9.64 -4.64 -3.39
C THR A 164 9.22 -5.19 -2.04
N VAL A 165 8.07 -4.75 -1.52
CA VAL A 165 7.45 -5.29 -0.30
C VAL A 165 6.21 -6.09 -0.67
N CYS A 166 6.23 -7.38 -0.35
CA CYS A 166 5.14 -8.31 -0.68
C CYS A 166 4.02 -8.28 0.37
N GLY A 167 2.82 -8.68 -0.05
CA GLY A 167 1.63 -8.72 0.81
C GLY A 167 1.78 -9.61 2.06
N GLY A 168 1.35 -9.09 3.18
CA GLY A 168 1.38 -9.76 4.48
C GLY A 168 2.64 -9.52 5.30
N VAL A 169 3.53 -8.62 4.85
CA VAL A 169 4.80 -8.31 5.52
C VAL A 169 4.61 -7.19 6.55
N THR A 170 5.25 -7.37 7.70
CA THR A 170 5.54 -6.32 8.68
C THR A 170 7.02 -5.98 8.65
N ILE A 171 7.37 -4.69 8.46
CA ILE A 171 8.74 -4.19 8.62
C ILE A 171 8.82 -3.50 9.97
N GLY A 172 9.60 -4.06 10.88
CA GLY A 172 9.72 -3.64 12.27
C GLY A 172 10.41 -2.27 12.41
N LYS A 173 10.05 -1.59 13.50
CA LYS A 173 10.48 -0.22 13.82
C LYS A 173 11.99 -0.03 13.69
N GLY A 174 12.40 1.10 13.09
CA GLY A 174 13.80 1.51 12.97
C GLY A 174 14.65 0.66 12.03
N SER A 175 14.04 -0.25 11.26
CA SER A 175 14.79 -1.11 10.35
C SER A 175 15.05 -0.45 9.01
N ILE A 176 16.10 -0.89 8.34
CA ILE A 176 16.52 -0.45 7.02
C ILE A 176 16.43 -1.61 6.04
N ILE A 177 15.74 -1.39 4.93
CA ILE A 177 15.74 -2.29 3.78
C ILE A 177 16.71 -1.76 2.73
N GLY A 178 17.74 -2.52 2.41
CA GLY A 178 18.72 -2.14 1.39
C GLY A 178 18.09 -2.11 -0.01
N ALA A 179 18.66 -1.26 -0.88
CA ALA A 179 18.14 -1.07 -2.24
C ALA A 179 18.07 -2.37 -3.05
N GLY A 180 17.06 -2.50 -3.92
CA GLY A 180 16.86 -3.66 -4.77
C GLY A 180 16.39 -4.93 -4.04
N SER A 181 15.99 -4.82 -2.80
CA SER A 181 15.54 -5.97 -1.99
C SER A 181 14.12 -6.42 -2.30
N VAL A 182 13.85 -7.72 -2.13
CA VAL A 182 12.50 -8.30 -2.21
C VAL A 182 12.10 -8.83 -0.84
N VAL A 183 11.27 -8.05 -0.13
CA VAL A 183 10.81 -8.34 1.23
C VAL A 183 9.56 -9.21 1.15
N SER A 184 9.73 -10.52 1.35
CA SER A 184 8.66 -11.52 1.27
C SER A 184 8.32 -12.17 2.62
N LYS A 185 8.97 -11.73 3.71
CA LYS A 185 8.75 -12.15 5.09
C LYS A 185 8.94 -10.96 6.02
N ASP A 186 8.39 -11.05 7.21
CA ASP A 186 8.55 -10.02 8.24
C ASP A 186 10.03 -9.75 8.54
N ILE A 187 10.32 -8.47 8.79
CA ILE A 187 11.63 -7.98 9.20
C ILE A 187 11.54 -7.51 10.64
N PRO A 188 12.37 -8.02 11.55
CA PRO A 188 12.37 -7.57 12.93
C PRO A 188 12.79 -6.10 13.05
N ALA A 189 12.53 -5.48 14.20
CA ALA A 189 12.91 -4.10 14.47
C ALA A 189 14.43 -3.92 14.61
N GLY A 190 14.96 -2.74 14.27
CA GLY A 190 16.33 -2.32 14.54
C GLY A 190 17.42 -3.04 13.71
N VAL A 191 17.07 -3.53 12.54
CA VAL A 191 18.02 -4.29 11.70
C VAL A 191 18.23 -3.66 10.33
N ILE A 192 19.34 -4.01 9.69
CA ILE A 192 19.55 -3.84 8.24
C ILE A 192 19.27 -5.18 7.57
N ALA A 193 18.34 -5.18 6.61
CA ALA A 193 17.99 -6.35 5.82
C ALA A 193 18.15 -6.07 4.33
N VAL A 194 18.67 -7.02 3.57
CA VAL A 194 19.04 -6.83 2.15
C VAL A 194 18.81 -8.08 1.32
N GLY A 195 18.67 -7.89 0.03
CA GLY A 195 18.78 -8.96 -0.97
C GLY A 195 17.44 -9.48 -1.51
N ASN A 196 17.54 -10.47 -2.39
CA ASN A 196 16.39 -11.19 -3.00
C ASN A 196 16.62 -12.71 -2.85
N PRO A 197 15.87 -13.40 -1.96
CA PRO A 197 14.94 -12.83 -0.98
C PRO A 197 15.65 -11.98 0.09
N CYS A 198 14.97 -10.96 0.61
CA CYS A 198 15.49 -10.09 1.66
C CYS A 198 15.71 -10.88 2.96
N LYS A 199 16.89 -10.69 3.55
CA LYS A 199 17.30 -11.33 4.82
C LYS A 199 17.97 -10.32 5.73
N VAL A 200 17.82 -10.49 7.03
CA VAL A 200 18.56 -9.72 8.02
C VAL A 200 20.06 -9.92 7.80
N MET A 201 20.77 -8.81 7.65
CA MET A 201 22.22 -8.78 7.51
C MET A 201 22.92 -8.58 8.87
N ARG A 202 22.41 -7.59 9.65
CA ARG A 202 22.91 -7.30 11.00
C ARG A 202 21.95 -6.37 11.76
N GLU A 203 22.17 -6.24 13.06
CA GLU A 203 21.53 -5.20 13.87
C GLU A 203 22.14 -3.82 13.59
N ILE A 204 21.35 -2.76 13.89
CA ILE A 204 21.80 -1.37 13.87
C ILE A 204 22.32 -1.04 15.27
N THR A 205 23.53 -0.47 15.36
CA THR A 205 24.20 -0.16 16.62
C THR A 205 24.66 1.30 16.67
N GLU A 206 25.16 1.76 17.81
CA GLU A 206 25.75 3.10 17.95
C GLU A 206 26.98 3.34 17.04
N GLU A 207 27.62 2.29 16.55
CA GLU A 207 28.71 2.39 15.58
C GLU A 207 28.25 2.94 14.22
N ASP A 208 26.94 2.82 13.92
CA ASP A 208 26.32 3.38 12.72
C ASP A 208 26.11 4.90 12.80
N ARG A 209 26.47 5.54 13.92
CA ARG A 209 26.30 6.97 14.13
C ARG A 209 27.16 7.80 13.18
N ILE A 210 26.50 8.67 12.43
CA ILE A 210 27.17 9.66 11.58
C ILE A 210 27.41 10.93 12.41
N ASN A 211 28.68 11.32 12.57
CA ASN A 211 29.04 12.59 13.19
C ASN A 211 29.05 13.70 12.11
N LEU A 212 28.16 14.67 12.28
CA LEU A 212 28.17 15.86 11.40
C LEU A 212 29.48 16.61 11.65
N GLN A 213 30.19 16.91 10.56
CA GLN A 213 31.29 17.87 10.61
C GLN A 213 30.68 19.27 10.71
N ASN A 214 30.96 19.98 11.80
CA ASN A 214 30.59 21.38 11.99
C ASN A 214 31.47 22.30 11.12
#